data_ccc1bff4859d360603823ead9b49c626
#
_entry.id   ccc1bff4859d360603823ead9b49c626
#
_cell.length_a   1.000
_cell.length_b   1.000
_cell.length_c   1.000
_cell.angle_alpha   90.00
_cell.angle_beta   90.00
_cell.angle_gamma   90.00
#
_symmetry.space_group_name_H-M   'P 1'
#
loop_
_entity.id
_entity.type
_entity.pdbx_description
1 polymer ?
#
loop_
_entity_poly.entity_id
_entity_poly.type
_entity_poly.pdbx_seq_one_letter_code
_entity_poly.pdbx_strand_id
1 'polypeptide(L)'
;LFFSQPVPAWKVRRFWIAAGNRISYEPREIYPRQDQLRGKGLGNLVRLPLWNKSRFVDPHENWEEVTLESIPRTQVDEFDDICISLSVNISSPPVEGGELSERINRLLSIPNSLLTRRWRGDTDGLKGDTSRSVIAFAICCELVYQHVPTEDIRAALTRWCELNDYDKAPHWHSLTIDKAYDSVHTRLTKQPAAKPVNTIAGCAQFFISRLGNTHHFSSGIVPLDYSIDGIAPGEVGILAARPGHCKSALALQWLDFQARSGVSCLMLNAEMSGYEIGRRMVMSLVGGEEEDWLSRREEITEKIKDYYSDCSPPLFEPVGTIDEVEEKIKLHAANGVQLVAVDYLQLLRCSTASGRYEVVTEISQRIKGAARDNDVGILALCQVSRAVEQRDEPEFQPSDLRESGQLEQDADLIAFGHWWGRTGDRTRDDYELHIVKRRNGPVRIPVVKVRFNSSMQKFHW
;
A
#
# COMPACT_ATOMS: atom_id res chain seq x y z
N LEU A 1 17.88 27.60 27.81
CA LEU A 1 17.58 27.32 29.20
C LEU A 1 18.74 26.65 29.88
N PHE A 2 19.13 27.17 31.06
CA PHE A 2 20.14 26.58 31.94
C PHE A 2 19.41 26.12 33.21
N PHE A 3 19.62 24.89 33.62
CA PHE A 3 18.95 24.31 34.77
C PHE A 3 19.88 24.17 35.97
N SER A 4 19.35 24.35 37.18
CA SER A 4 20.08 24.16 38.43
C SER A 4 20.42 22.68 38.69
N GLN A 5 19.62 21.78 38.12
CA GLN A 5 19.78 20.33 38.19
C GLN A 5 19.55 19.69 36.80
N PRO A 6 20.03 18.46 36.58
CA PRO A 6 19.77 17.76 35.31
C PRO A 6 18.28 17.60 35.03
N VAL A 7 17.83 18.06 33.86
CA VAL A 7 16.50 17.86 33.35
C VAL A 7 16.54 16.85 32.18
N PRO A 8 15.60 15.87 32.14
CA PRO A 8 15.55 14.93 31.02
C PRO A 8 15.45 15.63 29.69
N ALA A 9 16.28 15.23 28.73
CA ALA A 9 16.35 15.83 27.40
C ALA A 9 15.02 15.90 26.67
N TRP A 10 14.17 14.88 26.81
CA TRP A 10 12.83 14.83 26.21
C TRP A 10 11.88 15.92 26.75
N LYS A 11 11.98 16.29 28.06
CA LYS A 11 11.19 17.41 28.63
C LYS A 11 11.57 18.73 27.96
N VAL A 12 12.86 19.00 27.85
CA VAL A 12 13.37 20.22 27.20
C VAL A 12 12.95 20.31 25.74
N ARG A 13 13.02 19.21 25.01
CA ARG A 13 12.57 19.17 23.61
C ARG A 13 11.09 19.45 23.45
N ARG A 14 10.22 18.82 24.25
CA ARG A 14 8.76 19.07 24.23
C ARG A 14 8.43 20.52 24.52
N PHE A 15 9.13 21.12 25.50
CA PHE A 15 8.98 22.53 25.80
C PHE A 15 9.28 23.41 24.57
N TRP A 16 10.40 23.19 23.90
CA TRP A 16 10.77 24.01 22.74
C TRP A 16 9.83 23.85 21.56
N ILE A 17 9.31 22.66 21.34
CA ILE A 17 8.29 22.42 20.31
C ILE A 17 7.00 23.18 20.63
N ALA A 18 6.53 23.09 21.87
CA ALA A 18 5.31 23.79 22.30
C ALA A 18 5.47 25.32 22.27
N ALA A 19 6.61 25.83 22.73
CA ALA A 19 6.93 27.25 22.69
C ALA A 19 7.01 27.76 21.23
N GLY A 20 7.66 27.03 20.33
CA GLY A 20 7.72 27.34 18.90
C GLY A 20 6.33 27.42 18.27
N ASN A 21 5.48 26.41 18.51
CA ASN A 21 4.11 26.38 18.01
C ASN A 21 3.29 27.59 18.48
N ARG A 22 3.47 28.03 19.73
CA ARG A 22 2.72 29.16 20.30
C ARG A 22 3.06 30.52 19.69
N ILE A 23 4.29 30.68 19.16
CA ILE A 23 4.74 31.91 18.49
C ILE A 23 4.79 31.75 16.95
N SER A 24 4.23 30.68 16.41
CA SER A 24 4.26 30.33 14.99
C SER A 24 5.69 30.31 14.39
N TYR A 25 6.65 29.88 15.21
CA TYR A 25 8.05 29.75 14.81
C TYR A 25 8.47 28.29 14.84
N GLU A 26 8.92 27.77 13.69
CA GLU A 26 9.52 26.43 13.59
C GLU A 26 11.04 26.54 13.65
N PRO A 27 11.69 26.12 14.75
CA PRO A 27 13.13 26.12 14.81
C PRO A 27 13.69 25.07 13.85
N ARG A 28 14.73 25.43 13.10
CA ARG A 28 15.39 24.52 12.17
C ARG A 28 15.98 23.26 12.85
N GLU A 29 16.43 23.43 14.08
CA GLU A 29 16.92 22.32 14.91
C GLU A 29 16.61 22.59 16.38
N ILE A 30 16.21 21.54 17.10
CA ILE A 30 16.00 21.59 18.55
C ILE A 30 17.01 20.65 19.22
N TYR A 31 17.77 21.20 20.17
CA TYR A 31 18.71 20.44 20.97
C TYR A 31 18.21 20.28 22.42
N PRO A 32 18.50 19.15 23.08
CA PRO A 32 19.23 17.98 22.55
C PRO A 32 18.40 17.20 21.54
N ARG A 33 19.08 16.55 20.58
CA ARG A 33 18.38 15.74 19.53
C ARG A 33 17.93 14.38 20.06
N GLN A 34 18.45 13.92 21.18
CA GLN A 34 18.12 12.64 21.81
C GLN A 34 17.33 12.86 23.09
N ASP A 35 16.29 12.08 23.29
CA ASP A 35 15.48 12.14 24.51
C ASP A 35 16.17 11.47 25.71
N GLN A 36 17.03 10.47 25.43
CA GLN A 36 17.86 9.78 26.43
C GLN A 36 19.25 9.49 25.88
N LEU A 37 20.27 9.58 26.72
CA LEU A 37 21.62 9.13 26.42
C LEU A 37 21.71 7.64 26.67
N ARG A 38 22.01 6.86 25.61
CA ARG A 38 22.28 5.41 25.71
C ARG A 38 23.80 5.19 25.60
N GLY A 39 24.41 4.60 26.64
CA GLY A 39 25.83 4.25 26.68
C GLY A 39 26.75 5.37 27.18
N LYS A 40 28.08 5.20 27.00
CA LYS A 40 29.11 6.12 27.48
C LYS A 40 29.38 7.34 26.58
N GLY A 41 28.47 7.66 25.66
CA GLY A 41 28.62 8.81 24.76
C GLY A 41 28.13 10.11 25.37
N LEU A 42 28.77 11.24 25.01
CA LEU A 42 28.36 12.60 25.41
C LEU A 42 27.09 13.10 24.66
N GLY A 43 26.43 12.24 23.88
CA GLY A 43 25.31 12.64 23.02
C GLY A 43 25.74 13.59 21.90
N ASN A 44 24.78 14.28 21.30
CA ASN A 44 25.08 15.32 20.32
C ASN A 44 25.64 16.54 21.06
N LEU A 45 26.91 16.86 20.80
CA LEU A 45 27.54 18.08 21.31
C LEU A 45 26.76 19.29 20.79
N VAL A 46 26.13 20.02 21.71
CA VAL A 46 25.57 21.32 21.41
C VAL A 46 26.69 22.28 21.23
N ARG A 47 26.79 22.96 20.08
CA ARG A 47 27.69 24.11 19.94
C ARG A 47 27.23 25.18 20.92
N LEU A 48 28.02 25.42 21.93
CA LEU A 48 27.77 26.52 22.85
C LEU A 48 27.76 27.84 22.06
N PRO A 49 26.88 28.78 22.40
CA PRO A 49 26.80 30.08 21.73
C PRO A 49 28.11 30.87 21.71
N LEU A 50 29.03 30.59 22.64
CA LEU A 50 30.34 31.21 22.73
C LEU A 50 31.37 30.64 21.75
N TRP A 51 31.06 29.54 21.05
CA TRP A 51 32.00 28.97 20.10
C TRP A 51 32.02 29.81 18.83
N ASN A 52 33.21 30.27 18.43
CA ASN A 52 33.41 30.98 17.18
C ASN A 52 32.72 32.36 17.05
N LYS A 53 32.91 33.26 18.06
CA LYS A 53 32.39 34.63 18.13
C LYS A 53 30.92 34.80 18.56
N SER A 54 30.24 33.77 18.97
CA SER A 54 28.91 33.94 19.59
C SER A 54 29.09 34.48 21.02
N ARG A 55 28.22 35.41 21.43
CA ARG A 55 28.21 36.02 22.75
C ARG A 55 26.84 35.85 23.39
N PHE A 56 26.80 35.74 24.71
CA PHE A 56 25.55 35.87 25.44
C PHE A 56 25.27 37.36 25.63
N VAL A 57 24.04 37.77 25.33
CA VAL A 57 23.58 39.12 25.55
C VAL A 57 22.22 39.07 26.25
N ASP A 58 22.00 39.97 27.19
CA ASP A 58 20.73 40.12 27.89
C ASP A 58 19.84 41.12 27.14
N PRO A 59 18.68 40.68 26.61
CA PRO A 59 17.75 41.58 25.91
C PRO A 59 17.06 42.58 26.85
N HIS A 60 17.09 42.35 28.17
CA HIS A 60 16.53 43.26 29.17
C HIS A 60 17.51 44.32 29.65
N GLU A 61 18.81 44.10 29.45
CA GLU A 61 19.88 45.04 29.83
C GLU A 61 20.59 45.63 28.60
N ASN A 62 19.83 46.13 27.64
CA ASN A 62 20.33 46.80 26.42
C ASN A 62 21.34 45.96 25.59
N TRP A 63 21.19 44.65 25.63
CA TRP A 63 22.02 43.70 24.88
C TRP A 63 23.49 43.68 25.33
N GLU A 64 23.73 43.99 26.60
CA GLU A 64 25.07 43.87 27.19
C GLU A 64 25.55 42.43 27.25
N GLU A 65 26.86 42.24 27.15
CA GLU A 65 27.48 40.92 27.20
C GLU A 65 27.48 40.37 28.63
N VAL A 66 26.95 39.17 28.83
CA VAL A 66 26.85 38.50 30.13
C VAL A 66 27.78 37.30 30.21
N THR A 67 28.30 37.00 31.38
CA THR A 67 29.11 35.80 31.63
C THR A 67 28.21 34.59 31.90
N LEU A 68 28.72 33.37 31.67
CA LEU A 68 28.00 32.12 31.96
C LEU A 68 27.56 32.01 33.43
N GLU A 69 28.30 32.62 34.35
CA GLU A 69 27.99 32.58 35.78
C GLU A 69 26.85 33.55 36.18
N SER A 70 26.65 34.61 35.41
CA SER A 70 25.62 35.62 35.66
C SER A 70 24.23 35.23 35.07
N ILE A 71 24.14 34.19 34.27
CA ILE A 71 22.88 33.76 33.66
C ILE A 71 22.00 33.07 34.71
N PRO A 72 20.77 33.54 34.95
CA PRO A 72 19.84 32.88 35.85
C PRO A 72 19.57 31.44 35.44
N ARG A 73 19.54 30.53 36.39
CA ARG A 73 19.23 29.12 36.17
C ARG A 73 17.80 28.85 36.58
N THR A 74 17.04 28.27 35.66
CA THR A 74 15.65 27.84 35.94
C THR A 74 15.65 26.67 36.92
N GLN A 75 14.87 26.78 37.99
CA GLN A 75 14.61 25.64 38.88
C GLN A 75 13.75 24.60 38.15
N VAL A 76 13.95 23.32 38.49
CA VAL A 76 13.24 22.23 37.80
C VAL A 76 11.73 22.35 38.00
N ASP A 77 11.28 22.73 39.21
CA ASP A 77 9.87 22.90 39.54
C ASP A 77 9.24 24.05 38.73
N GLU A 78 9.92 25.20 38.62
CA GLU A 78 9.52 26.34 37.79
C GLU A 78 9.39 25.94 36.31
N PHE A 79 10.32 25.10 35.85
CA PHE A 79 10.29 24.60 34.46
C PHE A 79 9.06 23.70 34.22
N ASP A 80 8.74 22.82 35.16
CA ASP A 80 7.56 21.95 35.08
C ASP A 80 6.28 22.78 35.09
N ASP A 81 6.18 23.83 35.89
CA ASP A 81 5.05 24.79 35.93
C ASP A 81 4.89 25.52 34.58
N ILE A 82 5.99 25.97 33.98
CA ILE A 82 5.98 26.60 32.65
C ILE A 82 5.50 25.58 31.59
N CYS A 83 5.98 24.33 31.65
CA CYS A 83 5.53 23.29 30.76
C CYS A 83 4.01 23.02 30.88
N ILE A 84 3.47 22.98 32.10
CA ILE A 84 2.04 22.85 32.37
C ILE A 84 1.28 24.03 31.76
N SER A 85 1.75 25.26 31.97
CA SER A 85 1.12 26.48 31.44
C SER A 85 1.07 26.51 29.91
N LEU A 86 2.02 25.84 29.23
CA LEU A 86 2.09 25.68 27.78
C LEU A 86 1.34 24.43 27.28
N SER A 87 0.64 23.70 28.16
CA SER A 87 -0.02 22.43 27.84
C SER A 87 0.94 21.36 27.31
N VAL A 88 2.20 21.38 27.77
CA VAL A 88 3.20 20.37 27.43
C VAL A 88 2.99 19.16 28.32
N ASN A 89 2.78 17.99 27.74
CA ASN A 89 2.71 16.75 28.51
C ASN A 89 4.12 16.35 29.00
N ILE A 90 4.36 16.53 30.31
CA ILE A 90 5.60 16.21 31.01
C ILE A 90 5.46 15.08 32.02
N SER A 91 4.25 14.50 32.15
CA SER A 91 3.94 13.48 33.15
C SER A 91 4.57 12.11 32.88
N SER A 92 5.03 11.87 31.64
CA SER A 92 5.68 10.62 31.27
C SER A 92 6.80 10.86 30.25
N PRO A 93 7.89 10.09 30.30
CA PRO A 93 8.83 10.03 29.19
C PRO A 93 8.08 9.68 27.88
N PRO A 94 8.66 9.96 26.70
CA PRO A 94 8.07 9.46 25.45
C PRO A 94 7.80 7.98 25.66
N VAL A 95 6.57 7.55 25.35
CA VAL A 95 6.16 6.16 25.50
C VAL A 95 7.19 5.31 24.78
N GLU A 96 7.89 4.45 25.50
CA GLU A 96 8.82 3.52 24.90
C GLU A 96 8.02 2.70 23.88
N GLY A 97 8.28 2.98 22.61
CA GLY A 97 7.72 2.39 21.41
C GLY A 97 6.34 1.78 21.60
N GLY A 98 5.29 2.54 21.32
CA GLY A 98 3.94 1.98 21.34
C GLY A 98 3.88 0.64 20.63
N GLU A 99 3.08 -0.31 21.13
CA GLU A 99 2.86 -1.58 20.44
C GLU A 99 2.47 -1.28 18.99
N LEU A 100 3.18 -1.90 18.06
CA LEU A 100 2.85 -1.79 16.64
C LEU A 100 1.43 -2.31 16.43
N SER A 101 0.66 -1.65 15.58
CA SER A 101 -0.69 -2.13 15.27
C SER A 101 -0.64 -3.59 14.78
N GLU A 102 -1.71 -4.33 15.03
CA GLU A 102 -1.81 -5.73 14.62
C GLU A 102 -1.54 -5.89 13.12
N ARG A 103 -1.95 -4.90 12.33
CA ARG A 103 -1.71 -4.85 10.89
C ARG A 103 -0.21 -4.79 10.57
N ILE A 104 0.55 -3.91 11.21
CA ILE A 104 2.00 -3.81 11.00
C ILE A 104 2.71 -5.07 11.46
N ASN A 105 2.32 -5.64 12.60
CA ASN A 105 2.88 -6.89 13.08
C ASN A 105 2.66 -8.04 12.08
N ARG A 106 1.48 -8.12 11.46
CA ARG A 106 1.21 -9.08 10.38
C ARG A 106 2.09 -8.83 9.16
N LEU A 107 2.25 -7.58 8.72
CA LEU A 107 3.11 -7.23 7.59
C LEU A 107 4.57 -7.63 7.84
N LEU A 108 5.08 -7.40 9.04
CA LEU A 108 6.44 -7.75 9.45
C LEU A 108 6.64 -9.25 9.68
N SER A 109 5.56 -10.02 9.90
CA SER A 109 5.63 -11.48 10.04
C SER A 109 5.84 -12.21 8.71
N ILE A 110 5.67 -11.54 7.56
CA ILE A 110 5.85 -12.14 6.24
C ILE A 110 7.36 -12.31 5.97
N PRO A 111 7.86 -13.56 5.90
CA PRO A 111 9.29 -13.82 5.73
C PRO A 111 9.79 -13.23 4.40
N ASN A 112 10.93 -12.55 4.42
CA ASN A 112 11.60 -11.99 3.23
C ASN A 112 10.76 -11.00 2.40
N SER A 113 9.63 -10.48 2.90
CA SER A 113 8.96 -9.35 2.26
C SER A 113 9.90 -8.13 2.21
N LEU A 114 9.69 -7.23 1.26
CA LEU A 114 10.53 -6.04 1.13
C LEU A 114 10.47 -5.21 2.41
N LEU A 115 9.29 -5.06 3.01
CA LEU A 115 9.12 -4.37 4.29
C LEU A 115 9.93 -5.04 5.40
N THR A 116 9.83 -6.38 5.56
CA THR A 116 10.56 -7.12 6.60
C THR A 116 12.08 -7.03 6.40
N ARG A 117 12.54 -7.09 5.16
CA ARG A 117 13.96 -6.90 4.81
C ARG A 117 14.43 -5.49 5.19
N ARG A 118 13.70 -4.45 4.78
CA ARG A 118 14.01 -3.04 5.14
C ARG A 118 13.97 -2.81 6.64
N TRP A 119 12.99 -3.40 7.32
CA TRP A 119 12.89 -3.33 8.77
C TRP A 119 14.13 -3.86 9.49
N ARG A 120 14.74 -4.90 8.94
CA ARG A 120 15.99 -5.50 9.44
C ARG A 120 17.26 -4.77 8.98
N GLY A 121 17.15 -3.70 8.22
CA GLY A 121 18.28 -2.90 7.75
C GLY A 121 18.86 -3.37 6.41
N ASP A 122 18.19 -4.26 5.67
CA ASP A 122 18.63 -4.67 4.35
C ASP A 122 18.61 -3.49 3.36
N THR A 123 19.72 -3.27 2.67
CA THR A 123 19.93 -2.17 1.73
C THR A 123 19.91 -2.60 0.26
N ASP A 124 19.70 -3.87 -0.02
CA ASP A 124 19.66 -4.41 -1.38
C ASP A 124 18.62 -3.69 -2.26
N GLY A 125 19.06 -3.17 -3.40
CA GLY A 125 18.22 -2.41 -4.33
C GLY A 125 18.00 -0.94 -3.95
N LEU A 126 18.57 -0.43 -2.86
CA LEU A 126 18.66 1.01 -2.61
C LEU A 126 19.77 1.60 -3.46
N LYS A 127 19.46 2.65 -4.25
CA LYS A 127 20.43 3.29 -5.14
C LYS A 127 21.28 4.31 -4.35
N GLY A 128 22.58 4.10 -4.32
CA GLY A 128 23.59 5.08 -3.88
C GLY A 128 23.74 5.20 -2.37
N ASP A 129 22.87 5.91 -1.70
CA ASP A 129 22.92 6.14 -0.26
C ASP A 129 22.22 5.01 0.51
N THR A 130 22.95 4.33 1.41
CA THR A 130 22.45 3.26 2.29
C THR A 130 22.27 3.72 3.73
N SER A 131 22.15 5.03 3.94
CA SER A 131 21.98 5.63 5.27
C SER A 131 20.66 5.18 5.92
N ARG A 132 20.61 5.27 7.24
CA ARG A 132 19.40 5.01 8.03
C ARG A 132 18.20 5.85 7.57
N SER A 133 18.43 7.09 7.08
CA SER A 133 17.40 7.94 6.49
C SER A 133 16.74 7.31 5.29
N VAL A 134 17.51 6.68 4.40
CA VAL A 134 17.00 6.07 3.17
C VAL A 134 16.26 4.79 3.50
N ILE A 135 16.73 4.00 4.45
CA ILE A 135 16.02 2.78 4.91
C ILE A 135 14.67 3.16 5.54
N ALA A 136 14.66 4.15 6.43
CA ALA A 136 13.43 4.66 7.06
C ALA A 136 12.42 5.18 6.04
N PHE A 137 12.89 5.92 5.03
CA PHE A 137 12.06 6.38 3.92
C PHE A 137 11.50 5.20 3.10
N ALA A 138 12.32 4.18 2.81
CA ALA A 138 11.87 2.98 2.11
C ALA A 138 10.81 2.20 2.90
N ILE A 139 10.96 2.09 4.23
CA ILE A 139 9.93 1.51 5.12
C ILE A 139 8.62 2.30 5.01
N CYS A 140 8.67 3.64 5.07
CA CYS A 140 7.49 4.48 4.91
C CYS A 140 6.83 4.27 3.54
N CYS A 141 7.60 4.21 2.45
CA CYS A 141 7.07 3.94 1.11
C CYS A 141 6.33 2.60 1.04
N GLU A 142 6.88 1.54 1.65
CA GLU A 142 6.23 0.23 1.69
C GLU A 142 4.92 0.28 2.50
N LEU A 143 4.91 0.95 3.65
CA LEU A 143 3.71 1.08 4.48
C LEU A 143 2.64 1.96 3.80
N VAL A 144 3.03 3.03 3.13
CA VAL A 144 2.12 3.86 2.30
C VAL A 144 1.54 3.03 1.16
N TYR A 145 2.38 2.28 0.47
CA TYR A 145 1.95 1.39 -0.61
C TYR A 145 0.94 0.34 -0.15
N GLN A 146 1.06 -0.13 1.10
CA GLN A 146 0.13 -1.06 1.73
C GLN A 146 -1.09 -0.36 2.36
N HIS A 147 -1.29 0.95 2.11
CA HIS A 147 -2.38 1.75 2.68
C HIS A 147 -2.51 1.63 4.20
N VAL A 148 -1.39 1.62 4.89
CA VAL A 148 -1.38 1.68 6.35
C VAL A 148 -1.74 3.10 6.77
N PRO A 149 -2.63 3.31 7.77
CA PRO A 149 -2.97 4.65 8.26
C PRO A 149 -1.73 5.44 8.68
N THR A 150 -1.73 6.76 8.44
CA THR A 150 -0.58 7.66 8.71
C THR A 150 -0.11 7.58 10.16
N GLU A 151 -1.02 7.45 11.10
CA GLU A 151 -0.74 7.28 12.53
C GLU A 151 0.03 5.98 12.82
N ASP A 152 -0.36 4.89 12.20
CA ASP A 152 0.33 3.60 12.31
C ASP A 152 1.71 3.64 11.65
N ILE A 153 1.84 4.31 10.49
CA ILE A 153 3.14 4.53 9.84
C ILE A 153 4.05 5.34 10.75
N ARG A 154 3.51 6.36 11.42
CA ARG A 154 4.26 7.18 12.39
C ARG A 154 4.73 6.35 13.58
N ALA A 155 3.86 5.52 14.15
CA ALA A 155 4.20 4.60 15.24
C ALA A 155 5.28 3.60 14.82
N ALA A 156 5.15 3.01 13.62
CA ALA A 156 6.13 2.09 13.06
C ALA A 156 7.49 2.77 12.84
N LEU A 157 7.49 3.97 12.25
CA LEU A 157 8.72 4.72 12.02
C LEU A 157 9.42 5.10 13.33
N THR A 158 8.66 5.52 14.34
CA THR A 158 9.18 5.80 15.67
C THR A 158 9.82 4.56 16.26
N ARG A 159 9.10 3.43 16.24
CA ARG A 159 9.61 2.15 16.75
C ARG A 159 10.86 1.67 16.04
N TRP A 160 10.88 1.79 14.71
CA TRP A 160 12.05 1.43 13.92
C TRP A 160 13.26 2.32 14.27
N CYS A 161 13.05 3.62 14.42
CA CYS A 161 14.09 4.56 14.82
C CYS A 161 14.68 4.21 16.19
N GLU A 162 13.84 3.86 17.17
CA GLU A 162 14.26 3.42 18.49
C GLU A 162 15.13 2.15 18.43
N LEU A 163 14.67 1.12 17.70
CA LEU A 163 15.37 -0.16 17.55
C LEU A 163 16.74 -0.03 16.86
N ASN A 164 16.93 1.02 16.06
CA ASN A 164 18.16 1.24 15.30
C ASN A 164 19.03 2.39 15.84
N ASP A 165 18.79 2.86 17.07
CA ASP A 165 19.47 4.03 17.67
C ASP A 165 19.51 5.23 16.71
N TYR A 166 18.37 5.51 16.06
CA TYR A 166 18.22 6.56 15.07
C TYR A 166 17.22 7.60 15.55
N ASP A 167 17.67 8.46 16.47
CA ASP A 167 16.81 9.49 17.07
C ASP A 167 16.51 10.61 16.07
N LYS A 168 15.23 10.83 15.80
CA LYS A 168 14.70 11.88 14.91
C LYS A 168 13.52 12.58 15.54
N ALA A 169 13.48 13.90 15.36
CA ALA A 169 12.39 14.72 15.83
C ALA A 169 11.04 14.32 15.15
N PRO A 170 9.89 14.47 15.84
CA PRO A 170 8.57 14.16 15.28
C PRO A 170 8.28 14.83 13.94
N HIS A 171 8.77 16.05 13.74
CA HIS A 171 8.68 16.77 12.47
C HIS A 171 9.37 16.01 11.30
N TRP A 172 10.55 15.41 11.56
CA TRP A 172 11.22 14.59 10.54
C TRP A 172 10.40 13.37 10.16
N HIS A 173 9.66 12.75 11.11
CA HIS A 173 8.75 11.64 10.81
C HIS A 173 7.64 12.09 9.85
N SER A 174 7.01 13.25 10.12
CA SER A 174 5.98 13.82 9.24
C SER A 174 6.53 14.07 7.83
N LEU A 175 7.64 14.79 7.71
CA LEU A 175 8.27 15.06 6.41
C LEU A 175 8.68 13.78 5.66
N THR A 176 9.11 12.74 6.38
CA THR A 176 9.49 11.46 5.76
C THR A 176 8.27 10.73 5.23
N ILE A 177 7.17 10.76 5.98
CA ILE A 177 5.89 10.16 5.58
C ILE A 177 5.31 10.93 4.39
N ASP A 178 5.26 12.27 4.43
CA ASP A 178 4.76 13.11 3.33
C ASP A 178 5.54 12.85 2.03
N LYS A 179 6.88 12.83 2.12
CA LYS A 179 7.74 12.46 0.98
C LYS A 179 7.49 11.03 0.48
N ALA A 180 7.14 10.10 1.36
CA ALA A 180 6.80 8.74 0.96
C ALA A 180 5.47 8.72 0.19
N TYR A 181 4.45 9.46 0.64
CA TYR A 181 3.20 9.63 -0.10
C TYR A 181 3.45 10.22 -1.48
N ASP A 182 4.19 11.33 -1.58
CA ASP A 182 4.53 11.97 -2.85
C ASP A 182 5.30 11.02 -3.78
N SER A 183 6.27 10.27 -3.23
CA SER A 183 7.08 9.32 -3.99
C SER A 183 6.25 8.16 -4.53
N VAL A 184 5.38 7.57 -3.68
CA VAL A 184 4.49 6.48 -4.07
C VAL A 184 3.49 6.98 -5.10
N HIS A 185 2.82 8.11 -4.86
CA HIS A 185 1.88 8.71 -5.80
C HIS A 185 2.55 9.03 -7.15
N THR A 186 3.74 9.65 -7.14
CA THR A 186 4.48 9.96 -8.37
C THR A 186 4.88 8.69 -9.15
N ARG A 187 5.20 7.59 -8.44
CA ARG A 187 5.49 6.29 -9.10
C ARG A 187 4.25 5.72 -9.77
N LEU A 188 3.10 5.81 -9.09
CA LEU A 188 1.82 5.28 -9.57
C LEU A 188 1.25 6.09 -10.75
N THR A 189 1.48 7.42 -10.78
CA THR A 189 0.95 8.32 -11.81
C THR A 189 1.89 8.57 -12.99
N LYS A 190 3.15 8.12 -12.92
CA LYS A 190 4.08 8.29 -14.06
C LYS A 190 3.57 7.54 -15.27
N GLN A 191 3.36 8.28 -16.37
CA GLN A 191 3.08 7.71 -17.68
C GLN A 191 4.15 6.66 -18.05
N PRO A 192 3.75 5.56 -18.73
CA PRO A 192 4.69 4.57 -19.19
C PRO A 192 5.79 5.24 -20.04
N ALA A 193 7.02 4.83 -19.82
CA ALA A 193 8.15 5.25 -20.66
C ALA A 193 7.86 4.91 -22.13
N ALA A 194 8.42 5.69 -23.05
CA ALA A 194 8.27 5.45 -24.48
C ALA A 194 8.47 3.96 -24.83
N LYS A 195 7.64 3.44 -25.77
CA LYS A 195 7.73 2.03 -26.20
C LYS A 195 9.16 1.71 -26.68
N PRO A 196 9.63 0.48 -26.47
CA PRO A 196 10.99 0.11 -26.89
C PRO A 196 11.16 0.26 -28.41
N VAL A 197 12.35 0.65 -28.83
CA VAL A 197 12.73 0.57 -30.23
C VAL A 197 12.66 -0.90 -30.67
N ASN A 198 12.14 -1.19 -31.87
CA ASN A 198 11.90 -2.54 -32.38
C ASN A 198 13.20 -3.34 -32.65
N THR A 199 14.07 -3.41 -31.66
CA THR A 199 15.30 -4.23 -31.65
C THR A 199 15.45 -4.89 -30.28
N ILE A 200 16.10 -6.05 -30.22
CA ILE A 200 16.37 -6.75 -28.94
C ILE A 200 17.17 -5.84 -28.00
N ALA A 201 18.14 -5.09 -28.51
CA ALA A 201 18.90 -4.12 -27.70
C ALA A 201 18.01 -2.99 -27.16
N GLY A 202 17.09 -2.47 -27.98
CA GLY A 202 16.11 -1.47 -27.57
C GLY A 202 15.17 -2.02 -26.47
N CYS A 203 14.73 -3.28 -26.60
CA CYS A 203 13.95 -3.95 -25.56
C CYS A 203 14.76 -4.11 -24.26
N ALA A 204 16.03 -4.46 -24.33
CA ALA A 204 16.91 -4.57 -23.16
C ALA A 204 17.13 -3.19 -22.50
N GLN A 205 17.36 -2.13 -23.26
CA GLN A 205 17.47 -0.77 -22.74
C GLN A 205 16.16 -0.31 -22.08
N PHE A 206 15.03 -0.59 -22.70
CA PHE A 206 13.71 -0.30 -22.13
C PHE A 206 13.50 -1.04 -20.81
N PHE A 207 13.82 -2.33 -20.74
CA PHE A 207 13.78 -3.12 -19.51
C PHE A 207 14.66 -2.49 -18.41
N ILE A 208 15.92 -2.17 -18.73
CA ILE A 208 16.85 -1.54 -17.78
C ILE A 208 16.31 -0.18 -17.29
N SER A 209 15.71 0.62 -18.17
CA SER A 209 15.13 1.91 -17.78
C SER A 209 13.97 1.79 -16.80
N ARG A 210 13.30 0.63 -16.80
CA ARG A 210 12.20 0.31 -15.87
C ARG A 210 12.64 -0.46 -14.63
N LEU A 211 13.87 -0.94 -14.54
CA LEU A 211 14.36 -1.65 -13.37
C LEU A 211 14.21 -0.80 -12.10
N GLY A 212 13.52 -1.34 -11.10
CA GLY A 212 13.17 -0.66 -9.86
C GLY A 212 12.03 0.36 -9.98
N ASN A 213 11.46 0.54 -11.18
CA ASN A 213 10.26 1.34 -11.45
C ASN A 213 9.17 0.52 -12.15
N THR A 214 9.35 -0.79 -12.33
CA THR A 214 8.29 -1.65 -12.87
C THR A 214 7.20 -1.74 -11.82
N HIS A 215 6.06 -1.12 -12.11
CA HIS A 215 4.91 -1.18 -11.25
C HIS A 215 4.16 -2.47 -11.53
N HIS A 216 4.12 -3.37 -10.54
CA HIS A 216 3.25 -4.51 -10.56
C HIS A 216 1.96 -4.13 -9.81
N PHE A 217 0.82 -4.39 -10.43
CA PHE A 217 -0.47 -4.11 -9.83
C PHE A 217 -0.77 -5.16 -8.75
N SER A 218 -0.40 -4.86 -7.51
CA SER A 218 -0.62 -5.73 -6.36
C SER A 218 -2.10 -5.80 -5.97
N SER A 219 -2.52 -6.89 -5.35
CA SER A 219 -3.90 -7.12 -4.94
C SER A 219 -4.32 -6.34 -3.69
N GLY A 220 -3.34 -5.85 -2.91
CA GLY A 220 -3.56 -5.35 -1.56
C GLY A 220 -3.78 -6.45 -0.52
N ILE A 221 -3.69 -7.71 -0.92
CA ILE A 221 -3.68 -8.88 -0.03
C ILE A 221 -2.22 -9.32 0.12
N VAL A 222 -1.58 -8.88 1.20
CA VAL A 222 -0.13 -8.98 1.37
C VAL A 222 0.43 -10.39 1.17
N PRO A 223 -0.16 -11.48 1.71
CA PRO A 223 0.33 -12.82 1.43
C PRO A 223 0.23 -13.23 -0.04
N LEU A 224 -0.80 -12.74 -0.77
CA LEU A 224 -0.93 -12.97 -2.21
C LEU A 224 0.13 -12.19 -2.96
N ASP A 225 0.30 -10.90 -2.65
CA ASP A 225 1.28 -10.04 -3.30
C ASP A 225 2.71 -10.54 -3.07
N TYR A 226 3.01 -11.04 -1.87
CA TYR A 226 4.28 -11.72 -1.61
C TYR A 226 4.46 -12.97 -2.49
N SER A 227 3.39 -13.73 -2.74
CA SER A 227 3.46 -14.95 -3.56
C SER A 227 3.66 -14.66 -5.05
N ILE A 228 3.04 -13.59 -5.58
CA ILE A 228 2.94 -13.37 -7.03
C ILE A 228 3.56 -12.07 -7.54
N ASP A 229 3.98 -11.15 -6.68
CA ASP A 229 4.43 -9.78 -6.99
C ASP A 229 3.40 -8.92 -7.76
N GLY A 230 2.13 -9.36 -7.88
CA GLY A 230 1.08 -8.67 -8.65
C GLY A 230 1.10 -8.99 -10.15
N ILE A 231 0.41 -8.16 -10.95
CA ILE A 231 0.31 -8.26 -12.41
C ILE A 231 1.10 -7.08 -13.01
N ALA A 232 2.01 -7.33 -13.96
CA ALA A 232 2.75 -6.28 -14.65
C ALA A 232 1.98 -5.75 -15.87
N PRO A 233 2.30 -4.52 -16.36
CA PRO A 233 1.84 -4.05 -17.67
C PRO A 233 2.20 -5.05 -18.78
N GLY A 234 1.23 -5.35 -19.67
CA GLY A 234 1.37 -6.37 -20.72
C GLY A 234 1.14 -7.81 -20.25
N GLU A 235 0.93 -8.04 -18.95
CA GLU A 235 0.60 -9.36 -18.42
C GLU A 235 -0.90 -9.60 -18.30
N VAL A 236 -1.28 -10.88 -18.38
CA VAL A 236 -2.63 -11.37 -18.11
C VAL A 236 -2.60 -12.30 -16.89
N GLY A 237 -3.25 -11.90 -15.81
CA GLY A 237 -3.53 -12.73 -14.65
C GLY A 237 -4.92 -13.34 -14.75
N ILE A 238 -5.06 -14.66 -14.58
CA ILE A 238 -6.34 -15.34 -14.49
C ILE A 238 -6.69 -15.59 -13.02
N LEU A 239 -7.86 -15.09 -12.62
CA LEU A 239 -8.50 -15.45 -11.36
C LEU A 239 -9.68 -16.36 -11.65
N ALA A 240 -9.53 -17.63 -11.34
CA ALA A 240 -10.54 -18.64 -11.61
C ALA A 240 -11.22 -19.13 -10.33
N ALA A 241 -12.53 -19.29 -10.37
CA ALA A 241 -13.29 -19.86 -9.26
C ALA A 241 -14.59 -20.50 -9.74
N ARG A 242 -15.18 -21.37 -8.91
CA ARG A 242 -16.56 -21.85 -9.12
C ARG A 242 -17.56 -20.70 -8.91
N PRO A 243 -18.76 -20.78 -9.49
CA PRO A 243 -19.84 -19.82 -9.23
C PRO A 243 -20.08 -19.67 -7.71
N GLY A 244 -20.18 -18.44 -7.24
CA GLY A 244 -20.38 -18.13 -5.83
C GLY A 244 -19.14 -18.21 -4.93
N HIS A 245 -17.96 -18.50 -5.47
CA HIS A 245 -16.70 -18.44 -4.72
C HIS A 245 -16.00 -17.08 -4.86
N CYS A 246 -16.75 -16.00 -4.89
CA CYS A 246 -16.33 -14.62 -4.65
C CYS A 246 -15.25 -14.04 -5.58
N LYS A 247 -15.06 -14.60 -6.82
CA LYS A 247 -14.08 -14.08 -7.79
C LYS A 247 -14.27 -12.60 -8.09
N SER A 248 -15.52 -12.14 -8.35
CA SER A 248 -15.82 -10.74 -8.66
C SER A 248 -15.60 -9.82 -7.46
N ALA A 249 -15.84 -10.28 -6.21
CA ALA A 249 -15.56 -9.52 -5.01
C ALA A 249 -14.04 -9.30 -4.84
N LEU A 250 -13.24 -10.33 -5.12
CA LEU A 250 -11.78 -10.20 -5.08
C LEU A 250 -11.26 -9.25 -6.16
N ALA A 251 -11.79 -9.34 -7.38
CA ALA A 251 -11.42 -8.43 -8.46
C ALA A 251 -11.77 -6.96 -8.13
N LEU A 252 -12.98 -6.71 -7.60
CA LEU A 252 -13.39 -5.38 -7.16
C LEU A 252 -12.47 -4.84 -6.06
N GLN A 253 -12.14 -5.65 -5.05
CA GLN A 253 -11.23 -5.25 -3.99
C GLN A 253 -9.82 -4.96 -4.53
N TRP A 254 -9.34 -5.73 -5.52
CA TRP A 254 -8.06 -5.50 -6.17
C TRP A 254 -8.04 -4.17 -6.94
N LEU A 255 -9.07 -3.90 -7.76
CA LEU A 255 -9.19 -2.64 -8.48
C LEU A 255 -9.33 -1.44 -7.53
N ASP A 256 -10.14 -1.58 -6.47
CA ASP A 256 -10.31 -0.54 -5.45
C ASP A 256 -8.98 -0.21 -4.74
N PHE A 257 -8.23 -1.24 -4.36
CA PHE A 257 -6.91 -1.07 -3.78
C PHE A 257 -5.96 -0.30 -4.72
N GLN A 258 -5.94 -0.65 -6.00
CA GLN A 258 -5.09 0.01 -6.99
C GLN A 258 -5.56 1.44 -7.28
N ALA A 259 -6.85 1.68 -7.39
CA ALA A 259 -7.41 3.02 -7.59
C ALA A 259 -7.03 3.97 -6.43
N ARG A 260 -7.12 3.50 -5.20
CA ARG A 260 -6.68 4.23 -4.01
C ARG A 260 -5.16 4.40 -3.92
N SER A 261 -4.41 3.60 -4.66
CA SER A 261 -2.96 3.77 -4.85
C SER A 261 -2.61 4.74 -5.98
N GLY A 262 -3.61 5.37 -6.62
CA GLY A 262 -3.43 6.31 -7.72
C GLY A 262 -3.32 5.66 -9.10
N VAL A 263 -3.61 4.35 -9.23
CA VAL A 263 -3.67 3.65 -10.52
C VAL A 263 -5.05 3.82 -11.12
N SER A 264 -5.12 4.26 -12.38
CA SER A 264 -6.40 4.30 -13.11
C SER A 264 -6.81 2.89 -13.51
N CYS A 265 -7.99 2.48 -13.04
CA CYS A 265 -8.52 1.12 -13.19
C CYS A 265 -9.83 1.11 -13.96
N LEU A 266 -10.07 0.01 -14.69
CA LEU A 266 -11.31 -0.24 -15.44
C LEU A 266 -11.83 -1.65 -15.16
N MET A 267 -13.13 -1.77 -14.89
CA MET A 267 -13.84 -3.04 -14.86
C MET A 267 -14.73 -3.18 -16.09
N LEU A 268 -14.44 -4.15 -16.93
CA LEU A 268 -15.29 -4.59 -18.04
C LEU A 268 -16.09 -5.80 -17.58
N ASN A 269 -17.42 -5.69 -17.56
CA ASN A 269 -18.26 -6.69 -16.95
C ASN A 269 -19.32 -7.23 -17.93
N ALA A 270 -19.32 -8.56 -18.10
CA ALA A 270 -20.30 -9.26 -18.94
C ALA A 270 -21.40 -9.98 -18.13
N GLU A 271 -21.26 -10.05 -16.78
CA GLU A 271 -22.17 -10.82 -15.92
C GLU A 271 -23.14 -9.93 -15.15
N MET A 272 -22.65 -8.85 -14.57
CA MET A 272 -23.36 -8.06 -13.56
C MET A 272 -23.73 -6.67 -14.09
N SER A 273 -24.88 -6.18 -13.68
CA SER A 273 -25.30 -4.80 -13.92
C SER A 273 -24.53 -3.80 -13.04
N GLY A 274 -24.53 -2.51 -13.42
CA GLY A 274 -23.98 -1.45 -12.58
C GLY A 274 -24.66 -1.35 -11.21
N TYR A 275 -25.95 -1.72 -11.11
CA TYR A 275 -26.67 -1.79 -9.84
C TYR A 275 -26.04 -2.85 -8.89
N GLU A 276 -25.77 -4.05 -9.40
CA GLU A 276 -25.17 -5.14 -8.60
C GLU A 276 -23.72 -4.81 -8.17
N ILE A 277 -22.95 -4.15 -9.04
CA ILE A 277 -21.62 -3.66 -8.69
C ILE A 277 -21.70 -2.58 -7.60
N GLY A 278 -22.62 -1.61 -7.77
CA GLY A 278 -22.87 -0.58 -6.76
C GLY A 278 -23.30 -1.16 -5.41
N ARG A 279 -24.21 -2.16 -5.42
CA ARG A 279 -24.61 -2.88 -4.22
C ARG A 279 -23.41 -3.54 -3.51
N ARG A 280 -22.54 -4.23 -4.24
CA ARG A 280 -21.32 -4.83 -3.67
C ARG A 280 -20.39 -3.78 -3.08
N MET A 281 -20.24 -2.64 -3.74
CA MET A 281 -19.42 -1.54 -3.23
C MET A 281 -19.99 -0.99 -1.91
N VAL A 282 -21.30 -0.75 -1.82
CA VAL A 282 -21.95 -0.32 -0.58
C VAL A 282 -21.75 -1.37 0.53
N MET A 283 -22.01 -2.67 0.23
CA MET A 283 -21.73 -3.74 1.20
C MET A 283 -20.28 -3.70 1.71
N SER A 284 -19.34 -3.46 0.83
CA SER A 284 -17.91 -3.43 1.21
C SER A 284 -17.55 -2.25 2.11
N LEU A 285 -18.27 -1.14 2.02
CA LEU A 285 -18.01 0.08 2.78
C LEU A 285 -18.73 0.14 4.13
N VAL A 286 -19.96 -0.34 4.17
CA VAL A 286 -20.82 -0.17 5.36
C VAL A 286 -21.34 -1.49 5.94
N GLY A 287 -21.23 -2.59 5.20
CA GLY A 287 -21.88 -3.86 5.59
C GLY A 287 -23.41 -3.77 5.59
N GLY A 288 -24.09 -4.73 6.20
CA GLY A 288 -25.54 -4.76 6.32
C GLY A 288 -26.29 -5.14 5.05
N GLU A 289 -27.61 -4.95 5.06
CA GLU A 289 -28.52 -5.29 3.96
C GLU A 289 -29.25 -4.04 3.45
N GLU A 290 -29.95 -4.15 2.31
CA GLU A 290 -30.57 -3.01 1.63
C GLU A 290 -31.63 -2.29 2.49
N GLU A 291 -32.35 -3.02 3.35
CA GLU A 291 -33.31 -2.43 4.28
C GLU A 291 -32.67 -1.45 5.26
N ASP A 292 -31.48 -1.79 5.77
CA ASP A 292 -30.72 -0.93 6.70
C ASP A 292 -30.19 0.31 5.97
N TRP A 293 -29.82 0.19 4.69
CA TRP A 293 -29.25 1.30 3.92
C TRP A 293 -30.28 2.37 3.56
N LEU A 294 -31.55 2.00 3.51
CA LEU A 294 -32.61 2.92 3.10
C LEU A 294 -32.73 4.11 4.09
N SER A 295 -32.61 3.80 5.37
CA SER A 295 -32.63 4.82 6.45
C SER A 295 -31.35 5.64 6.55
N ARG A 296 -30.22 5.14 6.00
CA ARG A 296 -28.88 5.73 6.08
C ARG A 296 -28.36 6.25 4.73
N ARG A 297 -29.25 6.50 3.77
CA ARG A 297 -28.90 6.85 2.39
C ARG A 297 -27.94 8.03 2.28
N GLU A 298 -28.21 9.12 3.00
CA GLU A 298 -27.37 10.32 2.97
C GLU A 298 -25.99 10.07 3.59
N GLU A 299 -25.93 9.41 4.74
CA GLU A 299 -24.69 9.01 5.40
C GLU A 299 -23.82 8.14 4.46
N ILE A 300 -24.44 7.13 3.83
CA ILE A 300 -23.72 6.24 2.91
C ILE A 300 -23.21 7.00 1.69
N THR A 301 -24.00 7.94 1.16
CA THR A 301 -23.61 8.77 0.02
C THR A 301 -22.37 9.62 0.34
N GLU A 302 -22.37 10.29 1.51
CA GLU A 302 -21.20 11.04 1.96
C GLU A 302 -20.00 10.13 2.21
N LYS A 303 -20.20 8.97 2.82
CA LYS A 303 -19.12 7.99 3.04
C LYS A 303 -18.48 7.51 1.74
N ILE A 304 -19.25 7.33 0.66
CA ILE A 304 -18.72 6.97 -0.66
C ILE A 304 -17.89 8.13 -1.23
N LYS A 305 -18.35 9.37 -1.11
CA LYS A 305 -17.61 10.56 -1.57
C LYS A 305 -16.30 10.69 -0.82
N ASP A 306 -16.33 10.60 0.51
CA ASP A 306 -15.15 10.68 1.35
C ASP A 306 -14.15 9.56 1.05
N TYR A 307 -14.67 8.34 0.78
CA TYR A 307 -13.84 7.18 0.48
C TYR A 307 -12.98 7.35 -0.79
N TYR A 308 -13.49 8.11 -1.77
CA TYR A 308 -12.79 8.41 -3.03
C TYR A 308 -12.36 9.88 -3.15
N SER A 309 -12.35 10.64 -2.04
CA SER A 309 -12.00 12.07 -2.06
C SER A 309 -10.61 12.35 -2.65
N ASP A 310 -9.66 11.46 -2.39
CA ASP A 310 -8.25 11.61 -2.74
C ASP A 310 -7.84 10.76 -3.96
N CYS A 311 -8.77 10.07 -4.62
CA CYS A 311 -8.47 9.21 -5.76
C CYS A 311 -9.63 9.12 -6.74
N SER A 312 -9.33 8.68 -7.98
CA SER A 312 -10.36 8.35 -8.96
C SER A 312 -10.86 6.92 -8.73
N PRO A 313 -12.19 6.70 -8.54
CA PRO A 313 -12.73 5.36 -8.43
C PRO A 313 -12.49 4.53 -9.70
N PRO A 314 -12.46 3.20 -9.62
CA PRO A 314 -12.41 2.35 -10.81
C PRO A 314 -13.58 2.66 -11.77
N LEU A 315 -13.27 2.75 -13.06
CA LEU A 315 -14.29 2.89 -14.09
C LEU A 315 -15.03 1.55 -14.24
N PHE A 316 -16.30 1.61 -14.63
CA PHE A 316 -17.14 0.44 -14.90
C PHE A 316 -17.81 0.57 -16.25
N GLU A 317 -17.69 -0.47 -17.09
CA GLU A 317 -18.41 -0.54 -18.35
C GLU A 317 -18.94 -1.96 -18.65
N PRO A 318 -20.21 -2.09 -19.09
CA PRO A 318 -20.74 -3.35 -19.55
C PRO A 318 -20.16 -3.73 -20.91
N VAL A 319 -19.96 -5.03 -21.13
CA VAL A 319 -19.47 -5.60 -22.40
C VAL A 319 -20.20 -6.92 -22.70
N GLY A 320 -20.35 -7.25 -23.99
CA GLY A 320 -20.98 -8.49 -24.44
C GLY A 320 -20.12 -9.25 -25.44
N THR A 321 -19.14 -8.60 -26.07
CA THR A 321 -18.31 -9.19 -27.12
C THR A 321 -16.84 -8.91 -26.86
N ILE A 322 -15.97 -9.75 -27.43
CA ILE A 322 -14.51 -9.51 -27.35
C ILE A 322 -14.10 -8.26 -28.13
N ASP A 323 -14.82 -7.91 -29.18
CA ASP A 323 -14.56 -6.70 -29.97
C ASP A 323 -14.76 -5.43 -29.11
N GLU A 324 -15.86 -5.37 -28.34
CA GLU A 324 -16.10 -4.29 -27.37
C GLU A 324 -15.02 -4.22 -26.29
N VAL A 325 -14.53 -5.37 -25.80
CA VAL A 325 -13.47 -5.43 -24.80
C VAL A 325 -12.17 -4.82 -25.34
N GLU A 326 -11.74 -5.21 -26.55
CA GLU A 326 -10.52 -4.64 -27.17
C GLU A 326 -10.65 -3.14 -27.43
N GLU A 327 -11.80 -2.71 -27.98
CA GLU A 327 -12.06 -1.29 -28.25
C GLU A 327 -11.97 -0.46 -26.97
N LYS A 328 -12.64 -0.92 -25.90
CA LYS A 328 -12.65 -0.23 -24.61
C LYS A 328 -11.29 -0.23 -23.94
N ILE A 329 -10.55 -1.34 -23.96
CA ILE A 329 -9.16 -1.38 -23.46
C ILE A 329 -8.31 -0.35 -24.18
N LYS A 330 -8.36 -0.32 -25.52
CA LYS A 330 -7.59 0.64 -26.32
C LYS A 330 -7.98 2.09 -26.03
N LEU A 331 -9.28 2.38 -25.94
CA LEU A 331 -9.78 3.71 -25.62
C LEU A 331 -9.33 4.19 -24.25
N HIS A 332 -9.53 3.36 -23.24
CA HIS A 332 -9.23 3.73 -21.86
C HIS A 332 -7.74 3.72 -21.55
N ALA A 333 -6.95 2.83 -22.15
CA ALA A 333 -5.50 2.85 -22.04
C ALA A 333 -4.90 4.16 -22.62
N ALA A 334 -5.44 4.64 -23.74
CA ALA A 334 -5.06 5.95 -24.31
C ALA A 334 -5.40 7.12 -23.36
N ASN A 335 -6.37 6.95 -22.45
CA ASN A 335 -6.76 7.91 -21.43
C ASN A 335 -6.11 7.63 -20.05
N GLY A 336 -5.09 6.76 -19.99
CA GLY A 336 -4.29 6.56 -18.81
C GLY A 336 -4.72 5.37 -17.91
N VAL A 337 -5.69 4.54 -18.31
CA VAL A 337 -5.99 3.29 -17.60
C VAL A 337 -4.82 2.33 -17.70
N GLN A 338 -4.44 1.73 -16.57
CA GLN A 338 -3.26 0.88 -16.45
C GLN A 338 -3.61 -0.56 -16.03
N LEU A 339 -4.71 -0.75 -15.31
CA LEU A 339 -5.20 -2.06 -14.88
C LEU A 339 -6.65 -2.25 -15.31
N VAL A 340 -6.93 -3.37 -15.96
CA VAL A 340 -8.28 -3.73 -16.43
C VAL A 340 -8.68 -5.08 -15.84
N ALA A 341 -9.86 -5.17 -15.23
CA ALA A 341 -10.50 -6.45 -14.91
C ALA A 341 -11.57 -6.79 -15.94
N VAL A 342 -11.67 -8.07 -16.34
CA VAL A 342 -12.69 -8.58 -17.26
C VAL A 342 -13.49 -9.69 -16.58
N ASP A 343 -14.75 -9.46 -16.26
CA ASP A 343 -15.63 -10.41 -15.55
C ASP A 343 -16.80 -10.87 -16.41
N TYR A 344 -16.82 -12.08 -16.86
CA TYR A 344 -15.81 -13.11 -16.99
C TYR A 344 -15.76 -13.62 -18.45
N LEU A 345 -14.60 -14.15 -18.83
CA LEU A 345 -14.25 -14.42 -20.23
C LEU A 345 -15.25 -15.32 -20.95
N GLN A 346 -15.77 -16.36 -20.31
CA GLN A 346 -16.66 -17.33 -20.95
C GLN A 346 -18.07 -16.81 -21.25
N LEU A 347 -18.46 -15.60 -20.84
CA LEU A 347 -19.68 -14.92 -21.24
C LEU A 347 -19.53 -14.09 -22.53
N LEU A 348 -18.31 -13.73 -22.86
CA LEU A 348 -18.05 -12.93 -24.05
C LEU A 348 -18.37 -13.73 -25.32
N ARG A 349 -18.95 -13.04 -26.28
CA ARG A 349 -19.22 -13.58 -27.62
C ARG A 349 -18.06 -13.20 -28.55
N CYS A 350 -17.78 -14.09 -29.49
CA CYS A 350 -16.87 -13.87 -30.59
C CYS A 350 -17.58 -14.18 -31.89
N SER A 351 -17.54 -13.27 -32.86
CA SER A 351 -18.25 -13.43 -34.15
C SER A 351 -17.49 -14.33 -35.12
N THR A 352 -16.20 -14.57 -34.91
CA THR A 352 -15.30 -15.29 -35.83
C THR A 352 -15.20 -16.78 -35.52
N ALA A 353 -15.64 -17.22 -34.34
CA ALA A 353 -15.54 -18.63 -33.92
C ALA A 353 -16.93 -19.24 -33.64
N SER A 354 -17.14 -20.51 -33.95
CA SER A 354 -18.44 -21.20 -33.85
C SER A 354 -18.51 -22.25 -32.74
N GLY A 355 -17.38 -22.84 -32.37
CA GLY A 355 -17.27 -23.80 -31.28
C GLY A 355 -16.89 -23.13 -29.96
N ARG A 356 -17.43 -23.59 -28.84
CA ARG A 356 -17.17 -22.98 -27.53
C ARG A 356 -15.68 -22.98 -27.15
N TYR A 357 -14.97 -24.04 -27.50
CA TYR A 357 -13.52 -24.11 -27.32
C TYR A 357 -12.78 -23.08 -28.20
N GLU A 358 -13.19 -22.95 -29.46
CA GLU A 358 -12.60 -21.98 -30.40
C GLU A 358 -12.84 -20.54 -29.94
N VAL A 359 -14.09 -20.24 -29.46
CA VAL A 359 -14.44 -18.93 -28.91
C VAL A 359 -13.56 -18.54 -27.74
N VAL A 360 -13.38 -19.45 -26.77
CA VAL A 360 -12.54 -19.16 -25.59
C VAL A 360 -11.06 -19.05 -25.99
N THR A 361 -10.61 -19.84 -26.96
CA THR A 361 -9.25 -19.75 -27.50
C THR A 361 -8.99 -18.38 -28.13
N GLU A 362 -9.88 -17.92 -28.98
CA GLU A 362 -9.78 -16.61 -29.65
C GLU A 362 -9.84 -15.46 -28.61
N ILE A 363 -10.76 -15.51 -27.66
CA ILE A 363 -10.86 -14.53 -26.58
C ILE A 363 -9.54 -14.46 -25.80
N SER A 364 -8.94 -15.61 -25.45
CA SER A 364 -7.67 -15.65 -24.71
C SER A 364 -6.56 -14.94 -25.46
N GLN A 365 -6.37 -15.27 -26.74
CA GLN A 365 -5.32 -14.67 -27.59
C GLN A 365 -5.53 -13.17 -27.76
N ARG A 366 -6.77 -12.72 -27.97
CA ARG A 366 -7.10 -11.31 -28.15
C ARG A 366 -6.89 -10.52 -26.87
N ILE A 367 -7.30 -11.04 -25.70
CA ILE A 367 -7.03 -10.43 -24.39
C ILE A 367 -5.52 -10.28 -24.15
N LYS A 368 -4.74 -11.33 -24.49
CA LYS A 368 -3.26 -11.26 -24.37
C LYS A 368 -2.67 -10.23 -25.33
N GLY A 369 -3.19 -10.15 -26.55
CA GLY A 369 -2.85 -9.12 -27.52
C GLY A 369 -3.15 -7.72 -26.99
N ALA A 370 -4.36 -7.50 -26.48
CA ALA A 370 -4.80 -6.21 -25.94
C ALA A 370 -3.94 -5.74 -24.74
N ALA A 371 -3.59 -6.66 -23.83
CA ALA A 371 -2.69 -6.35 -22.72
C ALA A 371 -1.34 -5.83 -23.21
N ARG A 372 -0.71 -6.57 -24.11
CA ARG A 372 0.62 -6.26 -24.65
C ARG A 372 0.62 -4.98 -25.49
N ASP A 373 -0.35 -4.83 -26.39
CA ASP A 373 -0.36 -3.76 -27.39
C ASP A 373 -0.69 -2.40 -26.76
N ASN A 374 -1.41 -2.40 -25.61
CA ASN A 374 -1.78 -1.20 -24.86
C ASN A 374 -0.97 -1.00 -23.57
N ASP A 375 -0.01 -1.89 -23.25
CA ASP A 375 0.84 -1.84 -22.04
C ASP A 375 0.03 -1.76 -20.73
N VAL A 376 -1.08 -2.51 -20.65
CA VAL A 376 -1.96 -2.58 -19.47
C VAL A 376 -1.88 -3.96 -18.80
N GLY A 377 -2.01 -4.00 -17.48
CA GLY A 377 -2.24 -5.25 -16.76
C GLY A 377 -3.71 -5.70 -16.92
N ILE A 378 -3.95 -6.97 -17.20
CA ILE A 378 -5.33 -7.50 -17.27
C ILE A 378 -5.53 -8.57 -16.21
N LEU A 379 -6.54 -8.39 -15.36
CA LEU A 379 -7.09 -9.40 -14.47
C LEU A 379 -8.34 -10.03 -15.11
N ALA A 380 -8.16 -11.19 -15.72
CA ALA A 380 -9.24 -11.92 -16.39
C ALA A 380 -9.90 -12.93 -15.43
N LEU A 381 -11.20 -12.82 -15.24
CA LEU A 381 -11.96 -13.74 -14.41
C LEU A 381 -12.45 -14.92 -15.25
N CYS A 382 -12.32 -16.14 -14.70
CA CYS A 382 -12.70 -17.36 -15.37
C CYS A 382 -13.54 -18.28 -14.46
N GLN A 383 -14.39 -19.08 -15.08
CA GLN A 383 -15.13 -20.12 -14.37
C GLN A 383 -14.37 -21.45 -14.42
N VAL A 384 -14.27 -22.10 -13.26
CA VAL A 384 -13.66 -23.42 -13.11
C VAL A 384 -14.62 -24.55 -13.54
N SER A 385 -14.09 -25.64 -14.08
CA SER A 385 -14.84 -26.85 -14.42
C SER A 385 -15.52 -27.48 -13.20
N ARG A 386 -16.69 -28.09 -13.42
CA ARG A 386 -17.41 -28.83 -12.36
C ARG A 386 -16.66 -30.07 -11.89
N ALA A 387 -15.75 -30.61 -12.68
CA ALA A 387 -14.97 -31.79 -12.32
C ALA A 387 -14.13 -31.60 -11.02
N VAL A 388 -13.80 -30.36 -10.67
CA VAL A 388 -13.08 -30.06 -9.42
C VAL A 388 -13.92 -30.39 -8.17
N GLU A 389 -15.25 -30.27 -8.24
CA GLU A 389 -16.17 -30.56 -7.12
C GLU A 389 -16.24 -32.05 -6.78
N GLN A 390 -15.75 -32.93 -7.67
CA GLN A 390 -15.72 -34.38 -7.47
C GLN A 390 -14.45 -34.87 -6.75
N ARG A 391 -13.51 -33.98 -6.44
CA ARG A 391 -12.29 -34.31 -5.73
C ARG A 391 -12.49 -34.10 -4.22
N ASP A 392 -11.96 -35.01 -3.43
CA ASP A 392 -12.04 -34.92 -1.95
C ASP A 392 -11.30 -33.69 -1.40
N GLU A 393 -10.20 -33.29 -2.05
CA GLU A 393 -9.52 -32.04 -1.78
C GLU A 393 -9.35 -31.22 -3.08
N PRO A 394 -9.44 -29.88 -3.03
CA PRO A 394 -9.32 -29.03 -4.21
C PRO A 394 -7.85 -28.89 -4.65
N GLU A 395 -7.30 -29.95 -5.25
CA GLU A 395 -6.07 -29.85 -6.02
C GLU A 395 -6.36 -29.19 -7.37
N PHE A 396 -6.12 -27.89 -7.45
CA PHE A 396 -6.32 -27.16 -8.70
C PHE A 396 -5.16 -27.35 -9.67
N GLN A 397 -5.50 -27.58 -10.92
CA GLN A 397 -4.54 -27.68 -12.02
C GLN A 397 -4.94 -26.70 -13.13
N PRO A 398 -4.00 -26.22 -13.95
CA PRO A 398 -4.33 -25.34 -15.07
C PRO A 398 -5.41 -25.91 -16.01
N SER A 399 -5.44 -27.24 -16.17
CA SER A 399 -6.48 -27.95 -16.94
C SER A 399 -7.91 -27.83 -16.37
N ASP A 400 -8.06 -27.34 -15.13
CA ASP A 400 -9.38 -27.08 -14.52
C ASP A 400 -10.01 -25.78 -15.04
N LEU A 401 -9.27 -24.97 -15.77
CA LEU A 401 -9.81 -23.86 -16.53
C LEU A 401 -10.73 -24.44 -17.61
N ARG A 402 -12.01 -24.09 -17.50
CA ARG A 402 -13.04 -24.65 -18.39
C ARG A 402 -12.80 -24.20 -19.82
N GLU A 403 -12.81 -25.18 -20.75
CA GLU A 403 -12.96 -25.00 -22.20
C GLU A 403 -11.73 -24.45 -22.97
N SER A 404 -10.54 -24.27 -22.37
CA SER A 404 -9.39 -23.90 -23.19
C SER A 404 -8.03 -24.15 -22.54
N GLY A 405 -7.21 -25.02 -23.14
CA GLY A 405 -5.77 -25.09 -22.89
C GLY A 405 -5.03 -23.81 -23.32
N GLN A 406 -5.67 -22.97 -24.14
CA GLN A 406 -5.10 -21.69 -24.58
C GLN A 406 -5.04 -20.67 -23.43
N LEU A 407 -6.06 -20.63 -22.57
CA LEU A 407 -6.04 -19.79 -21.36
C LEU A 407 -4.81 -20.08 -20.50
N GLU A 408 -4.47 -21.38 -20.36
CA GLU A 408 -3.26 -21.77 -19.65
C GLU A 408 -1.98 -21.24 -20.34
N GLN A 409 -1.93 -21.31 -21.67
CA GLN A 409 -0.73 -20.89 -22.42
C GLN A 409 -0.54 -19.37 -22.37
N ASP A 410 -1.58 -18.59 -22.55
CA ASP A 410 -1.54 -17.13 -22.68
C ASP A 410 -1.40 -16.41 -21.34
N ALA A 411 -1.93 -16.99 -20.27
CA ALA A 411 -1.83 -16.39 -18.93
C ALA A 411 -0.39 -16.34 -18.41
N ASP A 412 -0.05 -15.24 -17.78
CA ASP A 412 1.23 -15.06 -17.06
C ASP A 412 1.11 -15.44 -15.59
N LEU A 413 -0.10 -15.35 -15.04
CA LEU A 413 -0.47 -15.74 -13.69
C LEU A 413 -1.79 -16.54 -13.75
N ILE A 414 -1.88 -17.62 -12.97
CA ILE A 414 -3.16 -18.35 -12.75
C ILE A 414 -3.30 -18.59 -11.26
N ALA A 415 -4.40 -18.09 -10.70
CA ALA A 415 -4.82 -18.29 -9.32
C ALA A 415 -6.25 -18.85 -9.27
N PHE A 416 -6.47 -19.89 -8.48
CA PHE A 416 -7.80 -20.44 -8.20
C PHE A 416 -8.26 -20.04 -6.82
N GLY A 417 -9.48 -19.51 -6.74
CA GLY A 417 -10.13 -19.16 -5.49
C GLY A 417 -11.08 -20.23 -4.99
N HIS A 418 -10.95 -20.61 -3.72
CA HIS A 418 -11.83 -21.57 -3.07
C HIS A 418 -12.32 -21.06 -1.71
N TRP A 419 -13.64 -20.93 -1.58
CA TRP A 419 -14.29 -20.51 -0.33
C TRP A 419 -14.84 -21.71 0.42
N TRP A 420 -14.16 -22.11 1.50
CA TRP A 420 -14.53 -23.23 2.33
C TRP A 420 -15.85 -23.04 3.08
N GLY A 421 -16.19 -21.82 3.45
CA GLY A 421 -17.47 -21.51 4.09
C GLY A 421 -18.69 -21.83 3.25
N ARG A 422 -18.54 -22.04 1.94
CA ARG A 422 -19.61 -22.46 1.03
C ARG A 422 -19.79 -23.96 0.99
N THR A 423 -18.74 -24.73 1.18
CA THR A 423 -18.75 -26.21 1.17
C THR A 423 -19.11 -26.81 2.51
N GLY A 424 -19.01 -26.03 3.61
CA GLY A 424 -19.37 -26.47 4.96
C GLY A 424 -18.27 -27.24 5.70
N ASP A 425 -17.11 -27.42 5.08
CA ASP A 425 -16.04 -28.27 5.63
C ASP A 425 -15.11 -27.57 6.59
N ARG A 426 -15.10 -26.24 6.63
CA ARG A 426 -14.26 -25.39 7.49
C ARG A 426 -15.04 -24.19 8.04
N THR A 427 -14.37 -23.25 8.68
CA THR A 427 -15.03 -22.04 9.18
C THR A 427 -15.63 -21.22 8.03
N ARG A 428 -16.75 -20.50 8.33
CA ARG A 428 -17.52 -19.76 7.34
C ARG A 428 -16.67 -18.75 6.54
N ASP A 429 -15.59 -18.28 7.14
CA ASP A 429 -14.76 -17.20 6.56
C ASP A 429 -13.50 -17.71 5.84
N ASP A 430 -13.17 -19.01 5.95
CA ASP A 430 -11.93 -19.54 5.37
C ASP A 430 -11.98 -19.53 3.84
N TYR A 431 -10.94 -18.93 3.26
CA TYR A 431 -10.76 -18.83 1.81
C TYR A 431 -9.31 -19.13 1.42
N GLU A 432 -9.11 -19.86 0.36
CA GLU A 432 -7.79 -20.21 -0.16
C GLU A 432 -7.62 -19.72 -1.61
N LEU A 433 -6.43 -19.21 -1.91
CA LEU A 433 -5.99 -18.87 -3.25
C LEU A 433 -4.83 -19.81 -3.62
N HIS A 434 -5.08 -20.68 -4.59
CA HIS A 434 -4.11 -21.64 -5.10
C HIS A 434 -3.42 -21.08 -6.34
N ILE A 435 -2.13 -20.81 -6.25
CA ILE A 435 -1.33 -20.23 -7.32
C ILE A 435 -0.69 -21.37 -8.10
N VAL A 436 -1.16 -21.62 -9.30
CA VAL A 436 -0.70 -22.76 -10.11
C VAL A 436 0.25 -22.36 -11.24
N LYS A 437 0.30 -21.08 -11.59
CA LYS A 437 1.21 -20.55 -12.60
C LYS A 437 1.67 -19.15 -12.29
N ARG A 438 2.96 -18.91 -12.49
CA ARG A 438 3.58 -17.57 -12.54
C ARG A 438 4.73 -17.64 -13.57
N ARG A 439 4.58 -16.93 -14.72
CA ARG A 439 5.58 -16.97 -15.80
C ARG A 439 6.85 -16.21 -15.46
N ASN A 440 6.70 -15.01 -14.90
CA ASN A 440 7.80 -14.06 -14.70
C ASN A 440 8.24 -14.01 -13.22
N GLY A 441 8.41 -15.16 -12.58
CA GLY A 441 8.89 -15.26 -11.21
C GLY A 441 8.53 -16.58 -10.53
N PRO A 442 9.09 -16.87 -9.37
CA PRO A 442 8.72 -18.05 -8.60
C PRO A 442 7.36 -17.86 -7.93
N VAL A 443 6.62 -18.94 -7.76
CA VAL A 443 5.49 -19.00 -6.82
C VAL A 443 6.08 -19.24 -5.44
N ARG A 444 6.09 -18.22 -4.56
CA ARG A 444 6.72 -18.34 -3.23
C ARG A 444 5.82 -19.06 -2.23
N ILE A 445 4.53 -18.82 -2.31
CA ILE A 445 3.51 -19.51 -1.50
C ILE A 445 2.45 -20.05 -2.48
N PRO A 446 2.40 -21.37 -2.71
CA PRO A 446 1.45 -21.95 -3.67
C PRO A 446 0.00 -21.90 -3.20
N VAL A 447 -0.26 -21.91 -1.88
CA VAL A 447 -1.60 -21.79 -1.31
C VAL A 447 -1.62 -20.66 -0.30
N VAL A 448 -2.27 -19.57 -0.67
CA VAL A 448 -2.44 -18.39 0.18
C VAL A 448 -3.77 -18.49 0.92
N LYS A 449 -3.71 -18.51 2.26
CA LYS A 449 -4.89 -18.56 3.12
C LYS A 449 -5.29 -17.16 3.53
N VAL A 450 -6.57 -16.83 3.32
CA VAL A 450 -7.18 -15.56 3.70
C VAL A 450 -8.57 -15.80 4.29
N ARG A 451 -9.18 -14.77 4.84
CA ARG A 451 -10.56 -14.81 5.32
C ARG A 451 -11.46 -13.98 4.40
N PHE A 452 -12.64 -14.46 4.13
CA PHE A 452 -13.65 -13.73 3.38
C PHE A 452 -14.85 -13.39 4.27
N ASN A 453 -15.03 -12.11 4.54
CA ASN A 453 -16.22 -11.62 5.23
C ASN A 453 -17.37 -11.50 4.25
N SER A 454 -18.35 -12.43 4.33
CA SER A 454 -19.46 -12.49 3.40
C SER A 454 -20.46 -11.33 3.55
N SER A 455 -20.62 -10.75 4.76
CA SER A 455 -21.51 -9.62 5.00
C SER A 455 -20.96 -8.30 4.46
N MET A 456 -19.64 -8.19 4.35
CA MET A 456 -18.95 -7.04 3.77
C MET A 456 -18.38 -7.32 2.37
N GLN A 457 -18.50 -8.54 1.84
CA GLN A 457 -17.89 -8.92 0.56
C GLN A 457 -16.40 -8.57 0.47
N LYS A 458 -15.66 -8.70 1.58
CA LYS A 458 -14.25 -8.31 1.72
C LYS A 458 -13.35 -9.45 2.15
N PHE A 459 -12.15 -9.44 1.57
CA PHE A 459 -11.06 -10.33 1.97
C PHE A 459 -10.17 -9.65 3.02
N HIS A 460 -9.77 -10.45 4.00
CA HIS A 460 -8.85 -10.06 5.07
C HIS A 460 -7.73 -11.11 5.18
N TRP A 461 -6.57 -10.73 5.67
CA TRP A 461 -5.41 -11.62 5.83
C TRP A 461 -4.73 -11.43 7.19
#